data_24b4c2d3f3d376f75c9601e815b84a35
#
_entry.id   24b4c2d3f3d376f75c9601e815b84a35
#
_cell.length_a   1.000
_cell.length_b   1.000
_cell.length_c   1.000
_cell.angle_alpha   90.00
_cell.angle_beta   90.00
_cell.angle_gamma   90.00
#
_symmetry.space_group_name_H-M   'P 1'
#
loop_
_entity.id
_entity.type
_entity.pdbx_description
1 polymer ?
#
loop_
_entity_poly.entity_id
_entity_poly.type
_entity_poly.pdbx_seq_one_letter_code
_entity_poly.pdbx_strand_id
1 'polypeptide(L)'
;CWSATMWGATLWFALLAATVLVFRPQLHERSKLASVGLHALMVLPFVALASRFLVNDTSIHHVVAYGGAALPLKYRFAATWAAREGPLLLWVMWMALLAYIWRHPMKGESAETHALRLRLIHGFSLLLLLNAQTLDPFKEASPYFAGRGLNELLQTDLMVIHPPLIFLAYSFCLHSAAVALSSMFESSSGIKDRMLTTVRPGLFVATLGIGLGG
;
A
#
# COMPACT_ATOMS: atom_id res chain seq x y z
N CYS A 1 14.46 -23.18 4.73
CA CYS A 1 15.29 -21.99 4.45
C CYS A 1 14.96 -21.23 3.16
N TRP A 2 14.26 -21.79 2.18
CA TRP A 2 14.00 -21.11 0.89
C TRP A 2 12.72 -20.21 0.89
N SER A 3 11.82 -20.39 1.86
CA SER A 3 10.52 -19.70 1.84
C SER A 3 10.61 -18.19 2.15
N ALA A 4 11.26 -17.80 3.23
CA ALA A 4 11.34 -16.39 3.64
C ALA A 4 12.09 -15.52 2.62
N THR A 5 13.23 -16.00 2.10
CA THR A 5 14.01 -15.29 1.06
C THR A 5 13.25 -15.16 -0.26
N MET A 6 12.47 -16.17 -0.64
CA MET A 6 11.64 -16.13 -1.84
C MET A 6 10.53 -15.05 -1.74
N TRP A 7 9.89 -14.95 -0.58
CA TRP A 7 8.86 -13.92 -0.35
C TRP A 7 9.48 -12.51 -0.26
N GLY A 8 10.68 -12.37 0.29
CA GLY A 8 11.43 -11.12 0.30
C GLY A 8 11.72 -10.58 -1.10
N ALA A 9 11.86 -11.44 -2.11
CA ALA A 9 12.03 -11.01 -3.50
C ALA A 9 10.86 -10.17 -4.02
N THR A 10 9.64 -10.35 -3.48
CA THR A 10 8.47 -9.55 -3.86
C THR A 10 8.67 -8.06 -3.61
N LEU A 11 9.40 -7.68 -2.55
CA LEU A 11 9.75 -6.29 -2.27
C LEU A 11 10.68 -5.70 -3.33
N TRP A 12 11.66 -6.46 -3.80
CA TRP A 12 12.56 -6.02 -4.85
C TRP A 12 11.84 -5.81 -6.18
N PHE A 13 10.89 -6.69 -6.53
CA PHE A 13 10.04 -6.49 -7.70
C PHE A 13 9.14 -5.26 -7.56
N ALA A 14 8.58 -5.02 -6.38
CA ALA A 14 7.78 -3.83 -6.12
C ALA A 14 8.62 -2.54 -6.20
N LEU A 15 9.83 -2.53 -5.63
CA LEU A 15 10.78 -1.41 -5.72
C LEU A 15 11.15 -1.13 -7.18
N LEU A 16 11.46 -2.17 -7.96
CA LEU A 16 11.75 -2.03 -9.38
C LEU A 16 10.55 -1.45 -10.14
N ALA A 17 9.35 -1.97 -9.89
CA ALA A 17 8.12 -1.50 -10.53
C ALA A 17 7.85 -0.02 -10.22
N ALA A 18 7.92 0.38 -8.95
CA ALA A 18 7.76 1.77 -8.53
C ALA A 18 8.82 2.68 -9.18
N THR A 19 10.07 2.26 -9.21
CA THR A 19 11.17 2.99 -9.87
C THR A 19 10.90 3.18 -11.35
N VAL A 20 10.50 2.12 -12.06
CA VAL A 20 10.14 2.20 -13.48
C VAL A 20 9.03 3.21 -13.72
N LEU A 21 7.99 3.22 -12.87
CA LEU A 21 6.86 4.14 -13.00
C LEU A 21 7.22 5.59 -12.68
N VAL A 22 8.17 5.84 -11.77
CA VAL A 22 8.71 7.19 -11.51
C VAL A 22 9.42 7.75 -12.75
N PHE A 23 10.28 6.95 -13.38
CA PHE A 23 11.06 7.41 -14.53
C PHE A 23 10.35 7.32 -15.87
N ARG A 24 9.32 6.47 -15.99
CA ARG A 24 8.56 6.22 -17.23
C ARG A 24 7.04 6.34 -17.00
N PRO A 25 6.54 7.50 -16.55
CA PRO A 25 5.11 7.66 -16.27
C PRO A 25 4.21 7.39 -17.48
N GLN A 26 4.71 7.60 -18.72
CA GLN A 26 3.94 7.36 -19.95
C GLN A 26 3.64 5.88 -20.21
N LEU A 27 4.23 4.93 -19.48
CA LEU A 27 3.91 3.50 -19.62
C LEU A 27 2.44 3.20 -19.30
N HIS A 28 1.80 4.03 -18.45
CA HIS A 28 0.37 3.91 -18.16
C HIS A 28 -0.52 4.04 -19.41
N GLU A 29 -0.13 4.92 -20.34
CA GLU A 29 -0.89 5.21 -21.55
C GLU A 29 -0.53 4.27 -22.70
N ARG A 30 0.76 3.91 -22.82
CA ARG A 30 1.28 3.13 -23.92
C ARG A 30 0.89 1.66 -23.90
N SER A 31 0.75 1.07 -22.71
CA SER A 31 0.44 -0.35 -22.57
C SER A 31 -0.38 -0.63 -21.31
N LYS A 32 -1.64 -1.03 -21.50
CA LYS A 32 -2.51 -1.47 -20.39
C LYS A 32 -1.89 -2.66 -19.65
N LEU A 33 -1.30 -3.61 -20.39
CA LEU A 33 -0.70 -4.81 -19.79
C LEU A 33 0.50 -4.46 -18.91
N ALA A 34 1.40 -3.57 -19.40
CA ALA A 34 2.53 -3.09 -18.60
C ALA A 34 2.05 -2.33 -17.36
N SER A 35 1.04 -1.46 -17.50
CA SER A 35 0.47 -0.74 -16.36
C SER A 35 -0.11 -1.69 -15.31
N VAL A 36 -0.94 -2.66 -15.71
CA VAL A 36 -1.50 -3.68 -14.80
C VAL A 36 -0.37 -4.46 -14.13
N GLY A 37 0.61 -4.95 -14.90
CA GLY A 37 1.72 -5.76 -14.38
C GLY A 37 2.55 -5.01 -13.33
N LEU A 38 2.93 -3.75 -13.60
CA LEU A 38 3.74 -2.96 -12.68
C LEU A 38 2.99 -2.64 -11.38
N HIS A 39 1.70 -2.29 -11.45
CA HIS A 39 0.91 -2.07 -10.23
C HIS A 39 0.65 -3.37 -9.46
N ALA A 40 0.44 -4.49 -10.16
CA ALA A 40 0.31 -5.80 -9.53
C ALA A 40 1.58 -6.20 -8.76
N LEU A 41 2.77 -5.90 -9.32
CA LEU A 41 4.04 -6.11 -8.62
C LEU A 41 4.16 -5.25 -7.35
N MET A 42 3.61 -4.03 -7.33
CA MET A 42 3.58 -3.18 -6.14
C MET A 42 2.59 -3.70 -5.07
N VAL A 43 1.50 -4.34 -5.47
CA VAL A 43 0.52 -4.97 -4.56
C VAL A 43 1.03 -6.30 -4.00
N LEU A 44 1.88 -6.99 -4.73
CA LEU A 44 2.33 -8.36 -4.44
C LEU A 44 2.92 -8.55 -3.03
N PRO A 45 3.77 -7.66 -2.48
CA PRO A 45 4.34 -7.85 -1.14
C PRO A 45 3.27 -7.93 -0.04
N PHE A 46 2.22 -7.09 -0.13
CA PHE A 46 1.12 -7.16 0.83
C PHE A 46 0.35 -8.47 0.71
N VAL A 47 -0.02 -8.88 -0.50
CA VAL A 47 -0.73 -10.14 -0.75
C VAL A 47 0.10 -11.33 -0.30
N ALA A 48 1.41 -11.30 -0.57
CA ALA A 48 2.34 -12.34 -0.12
C ALA A 48 2.34 -12.42 1.41
N LEU A 49 2.53 -11.32 2.14
CA LEU A 49 2.53 -11.33 3.60
C LEU A 49 1.18 -11.79 4.17
N ALA A 50 0.07 -11.25 3.68
CA ALA A 50 -1.27 -11.65 4.12
C ALA A 50 -1.52 -13.14 3.90
N SER A 51 -1.10 -13.69 2.75
CA SER A 51 -1.22 -15.13 2.48
C SER A 51 -0.44 -15.99 3.48
N ARG A 52 0.73 -15.51 3.95
CA ARG A 52 1.54 -16.23 4.96
C ARG A 52 0.87 -16.23 6.33
N PHE A 53 0.21 -15.14 6.71
CA PHE A 53 -0.63 -15.13 7.92
C PHE A 53 -1.82 -16.09 7.81
N LEU A 54 -2.50 -16.11 6.67
CA LEU A 54 -3.67 -17.00 6.47
C LEU A 54 -3.29 -18.49 6.60
N VAL A 55 -2.14 -18.90 6.04
CA VAL A 55 -1.65 -20.29 6.15
C VAL A 55 -0.82 -20.55 7.41
N ASN A 56 -0.61 -19.53 8.24
CA ASN A 56 0.21 -19.58 9.46
C ASN A 56 1.62 -20.10 9.20
N ASP A 57 2.33 -19.48 8.24
CA ASP A 57 3.70 -19.86 7.85
C ASP A 57 4.70 -19.43 8.92
N THR A 58 5.06 -20.36 9.79
CA THR A 58 5.99 -20.12 10.91
C THR A 58 7.46 -19.96 10.50
N SER A 59 7.78 -20.01 9.21
CA SER A 59 9.13 -19.67 8.73
C SER A 59 9.40 -18.16 8.77
N ILE A 60 8.35 -17.32 8.87
CA ILE A 60 8.44 -15.86 8.87
C ILE A 60 8.28 -15.33 10.30
N HIS A 61 9.26 -14.53 10.75
CA HIS A 61 9.28 -13.95 12.10
C HIS A 61 7.98 -13.18 12.44
N HIS A 62 7.49 -12.37 11.52
CA HIS A 62 6.28 -11.57 11.68
C HIS A 62 5.05 -12.46 11.93
N VAL A 63 4.91 -13.57 11.21
CA VAL A 63 3.83 -14.53 11.39
C VAL A 63 3.94 -15.24 12.74
N VAL A 64 5.15 -15.64 13.16
CA VAL A 64 5.34 -16.24 14.49
C VAL A 64 5.00 -15.25 15.59
N ALA A 65 5.40 -13.97 15.43
CA ALA A 65 5.20 -12.94 16.46
C ALA A 65 3.72 -12.63 16.72
N TYR A 66 2.90 -12.56 15.68
CA TYR A 66 1.51 -12.02 15.74
C TYR A 66 0.44 -12.98 15.22
N GLY A 67 0.81 -14.06 14.54
CA GLY A 67 -0.11 -15.08 14.03
C GLY A 67 -0.44 -16.14 15.06
N GLY A 68 -1.14 -17.18 14.62
CA GLY A 68 -1.45 -18.36 15.44
C GLY A 68 -2.44 -19.28 14.75
N ALA A 69 -2.16 -20.59 14.81
CA ALA A 69 -3.01 -21.61 14.18
C ALA A 69 -4.42 -21.69 14.80
N ALA A 70 -4.57 -21.28 16.06
CA ALA A 70 -5.86 -21.25 16.76
C ALA A 70 -6.71 -20.00 16.44
N LEU A 71 -6.12 -18.95 15.82
CA LEU A 71 -6.87 -17.74 15.46
C LEU A 71 -7.88 -18.01 14.35
N PRO A 72 -9.11 -17.46 14.44
CA PRO A 72 -10.04 -17.40 13.32
C PRO A 72 -9.42 -16.72 12.09
N LEU A 73 -9.79 -17.14 10.88
CA LEU A 73 -9.19 -16.64 9.63
C LEU A 73 -9.23 -15.11 9.50
N LYS A 74 -10.32 -14.46 9.94
CA LYS A 74 -10.44 -13.01 9.92
C LYS A 74 -9.37 -12.32 10.79
N TYR A 75 -9.01 -12.89 11.92
CA TYR A 75 -7.98 -12.35 12.80
C TYR A 75 -6.57 -12.74 12.35
N ARG A 76 -6.39 -13.88 11.69
CA ARG A 76 -5.13 -14.16 10.97
C ARG A 76 -4.87 -13.12 9.89
N PHE A 77 -5.90 -12.80 9.11
CA PHE A 77 -5.78 -11.73 8.11
C PHE A 77 -5.47 -10.38 8.76
N ALA A 78 -6.20 -10.02 9.82
CA ALA A 78 -5.98 -8.77 10.55
C ALA A 78 -4.59 -8.70 11.23
N ALA A 79 -4.01 -9.81 11.62
CA ALA A 79 -2.66 -9.87 12.18
C ALA A 79 -1.58 -9.39 11.20
N THR A 80 -1.86 -9.37 9.88
CA THR A 80 -0.95 -8.81 8.87
C THR A 80 -0.54 -7.38 9.21
N TRP A 81 -1.42 -6.57 9.81
CA TRP A 81 -1.14 -5.18 10.19
C TRP A 81 -1.01 -4.96 11.72
N ALA A 82 -0.75 -6.01 12.48
CA ALA A 82 -0.56 -5.89 13.93
C ALA A 82 0.76 -5.22 14.35
N ALA A 83 1.74 -5.13 13.45
CA ALA A 83 3.03 -4.46 13.66
C ALA A 83 3.24 -3.33 12.63
N ARG A 84 4.48 -2.91 12.37
CA ARG A 84 4.80 -1.78 11.49
C ARG A 84 4.93 -2.17 10.02
N GLU A 85 5.38 -3.37 9.76
CA GLU A 85 5.71 -3.89 8.44
C GLU A 85 4.47 -4.02 7.55
N GLY A 86 3.43 -4.65 8.07
CA GLY A 86 2.19 -4.89 7.35
C GLY A 86 1.44 -3.62 6.97
N PRO A 87 1.24 -2.64 7.87
CA PRO A 87 0.66 -1.34 7.56
C PRO A 87 1.34 -0.60 6.41
N LEU A 88 2.68 -0.61 6.32
CA LEU A 88 3.39 0.02 5.21
C LEU A 88 3.09 -0.67 3.87
N LEU A 89 3.06 -2.02 3.85
CA LEU A 89 2.71 -2.76 2.64
C LEU A 89 1.23 -2.56 2.25
N LEU A 90 0.33 -2.49 3.24
CA LEU A 90 -1.07 -2.16 3.02
C LEU A 90 -1.22 -0.76 2.42
N TRP A 91 -0.43 0.21 2.90
CA TRP A 91 -0.43 1.57 2.37
C TRP A 91 0.07 1.60 0.92
N VAL A 92 1.17 0.92 0.62
CA VAL A 92 1.67 0.78 -0.77
C VAL A 92 0.62 0.13 -1.67
N MET A 93 -0.08 -0.90 -1.20
CA MET A 93 -1.16 -1.55 -1.95
C MET A 93 -2.25 -0.53 -2.33
N TRP A 94 -2.75 0.27 -1.37
CA TRP A 94 -3.75 1.29 -1.65
C TRP A 94 -3.23 2.38 -2.59
N MET A 95 -1.97 2.82 -2.40
CA MET A 95 -1.32 3.77 -3.29
C MET A 95 -1.29 3.24 -4.73
N ALA A 96 -0.91 1.98 -4.93
CA ALA A 96 -0.84 1.36 -6.24
C ALA A 96 -2.22 1.19 -6.90
N LEU A 97 -3.23 0.77 -6.13
CA LEU A 97 -4.61 0.62 -6.63
C LEU A 97 -5.20 1.97 -7.07
N LEU A 98 -5.06 3.00 -6.26
CA LEU A 98 -5.54 4.35 -6.60
C LEU A 98 -4.73 4.94 -7.77
N ALA A 99 -3.42 4.72 -7.83
CA ALA A 99 -2.58 5.15 -8.95
C ALA A 99 -3.04 4.50 -10.27
N TYR A 100 -3.40 3.22 -10.24
CA TYR A 100 -3.95 2.54 -11.40
C TYR A 100 -5.32 3.10 -11.80
N ILE A 101 -6.21 3.39 -10.85
CA ILE A 101 -7.53 3.99 -11.11
C ILE A 101 -7.38 5.35 -11.78
N TRP A 102 -6.51 6.21 -11.26
CA TRP A 102 -6.27 7.57 -11.76
C TRP A 102 -5.05 7.69 -12.67
N ARG A 103 -4.70 6.62 -13.38
CA ARG A 103 -3.53 6.60 -14.29
C ARG A 103 -3.67 7.49 -15.53
N HIS A 104 -4.89 7.84 -15.91
CA HIS A 104 -5.16 8.71 -17.06
C HIS A 104 -5.17 10.19 -16.66
N PRO A 105 -4.96 11.10 -17.63
CA PRO A 105 -5.05 12.53 -17.37
C PRO A 105 -6.40 12.92 -16.77
N MET A 106 -6.37 13.80 -15.78
CA MET A 106 -7.57 14.41 -15.21
C MET A 106 -8.06 15.54 -16.12
N LYS A 107 -9.34 15.96 -15.97
CA LYS A 107 -9.93 17.02 -16.79
C LYS A 107 -9.12 18.32 -16.71
N GLY A 108 -8.71 18.81 -17.88
CA GLY A 108 -7.92 20.04 -17.98
C GLY A 108 -6.47 19.92 -17.49
N GLU A 109 -5.93 18.72 -17.30
CA GLU A 109 -4.55 18.48 -16.91
C GLU A 109 -3.65 18.50 -18.14
N SER A 110 -2.56 19.27 -18.10
CA SER A 110 -1.54 19.21 -19.15
C SER A 110 -0.74 17.91 -19.10
N ALA A 111 -0.10 17.54 -20.21
CA ALA A 111 0.75 16.34 -20.26
C ALA A 111 1.90 16.39 -19.25
N GLU A 112 2.45 17.58 -19.00
CA GLU A 112 3.55 17.78 -18.05
C GLU A 112 3.06 17.63 -16.60
N THR A 113 1.93 18.26 -16.25
CA THR A 113 1.30 18.16 -14.93
C THR A 113 0.89 16.71 -14.65
N HIS A 114 0.31 16.03 -15.63
CA HIS A 114 -0.04 14.62 -15.54
C HIS A 114 1.19 13.75 -15.25
N ALA A 115 2.27 13.92 -16.03
CA ALA A 115 3.50 13.17 -15.82
C ALA A 115 4.12 13.45 -14.44
N LEU A 116 4.11 14.71 -13.99
CA LEU A 116 4.61 15.09 -12.67
C LEU A 116 3.75 14.49 -11.55
N ARG A 117 2.43 14.53 -11.67
CA ARG A 117 1.50 13.91 -10.71
C ARG A 117 1.80 12.41 -10.55
N LEU A 118 1.94 11.68 -11.65
CA LEU A 118 2.25 10.25 -11.61
C LEU A 118 3.63 9.98 -11.00
N ARG A 119 4.64 10.79 -11.31
CA ARG A 119 5.98 10.69 -10.68
C ARG A 119 5.91 10.90 -9.17
N LEU A 120 5.14 11.87 -8.70
CA LEU A 120 4.97 12.13 -7.27
C LEU A 120 4.28 10.95 -6.56
N ILE A 121 3.19 10.43 -7.13
CA ILE A 121 2.45 9.29 -6.57
C ILE A 121 3.38 8.06 -6.44
N HIS A 122 4.11 7.71 -7.51
CA HIS A 122 5.02 6.57 -7.46
C HIS A 122 6.28 6.85 -6.65
N GLY A 123 6.71 8.11 -6.56
CA GLY A 123 7.78 8.56 -5.65
C GLY A 123 7.39 8.35 -4.18
N PHE A 124 6.18 8.72 -3.77
CA PHE A 124 5.68 8.43 -2.43
C PHE A 124 5.60 6.91 -2.18
N SER A 125 5.12 6.15 -3.16
CA SER A 125 5.09 4.69 -3.04
C SER A 125 6.49 4.08 -2.91
N LEU A 126 7.47 4.60 -3.65
CA LEU A 126 8.87 4.18 -3.57
C LEU A 126 9.46 4.44 -2.18
N LEU A 127 9.19 5.62 -1.60
CA LEU A 127 9.64 5.96 -0.24
C LEU A 127 9.02 5.01 0.81
N LEU A 128 7.74 4.67 0.68
CA LEU A 128 7.07 3.71 1.56
C LEU A 128 7.67 2.30 1.41
N LEU A 129 7.97 1.86 0.18
CA LEU A 129 8.61 0.57 -0.09
C LEU A 129 10.04 0.51 0.46
N LEU A 130 10.83 1.58 0.33
CA LEU A 130 12.16 1.66 0.92
C LEU A 130 12.09 1.56 2.45
N ASN A 131 11.11 2.20 3.06
CA ASN A 131 10.88 2.08 4.50
C ASN A 131 10.46 0.65 4.88
N ALA A 132 9.54 0.03 4.14
CA ALA A 132 9.15 -1.37 4.36
C ALA A 132 10.35 -2.33 4.22
N GLN A 133 11.25 -2.07 3.26
CA GLN A 133 12.47 -2.87 3.08
C GLN A 133 13.39 -2.82 4.31
N THR A 134 13.51 -1.67 4.99
CA THR A 134 14.33 -1.56 6.21
C THR A 134 13.75 -2.34 7.39
N LEU A 135 12.47 -2.61 7.40
CA LEU A 135 11.78 -3.36 8.45
C LEU A 135 11.79 -4.87 8.21
N ASP A 136 12.12 -5.31 7.00
CA ASP A 136 12.20 -6.71 6.58
C ASP A 136 10.97 -7.54 6.97
N PRO A 137 9.78 -7.31 6.34
CA PRO A 137 8.53 -7.99 6.69
C PRO A 137 8.57 -9.51 6.48
N PHE A 138 9.54 -10.00 5.72
CA PHE A 138 9.75 -11.42 5.43
C PHE A 138 10.97 -12.03 6.14
N LYS A 139 11.45 -11.35 7.19
CA LYS A 139 12.55 -11.84 8.01
C LYS A 139 12.31 -13.27 8.47
N GLU A 140 13.32 -14.12 8.35
CA GLU A 140 13.26 -15.52 8.80
C GLU A 140 13.07 -15.59 10.33
N ALA A 141 12.18 -16.48 10.75
CA ALA A 141 11.96 -16.73 12.17
C ALA A 141 13.14 -17.49 12.79
N SER A 142 13.59 -17.04 13.95
CA SER A 142 14.55 -17.83 14.73
C SER A 142 13.87 -19.08 15.31
N PRO A 143 14.51 -20.26 15.28
CA PRO A 143 13.96 -21.48 15.89
C PRO A 143 13.68 -21.35 17.39
N TYR A 144 14.36 -20.42 18.05
CA TYR A 144 14.23 -20.16 19.49
C TYR A 144 13.23 -19.03 19.82
N PHE A 145 12.60 -18.44 18.81
CA PHE A 145 11.65 -17.35 19.02
C PHE A 145 10.23 -17.90 19.20
N ALA A 146 9.68 -17.71 20.39
CA ALA A 146 8.28 -17.99 20.68
C ALA A 146 7.49 -16.68 20.61
N GLY A 147 6.62 -16.54 19.59
CA GLY A 147 5.73 -15.41 19.46
C GLY A 147 4.62 -15.44 20.51
N ARG A 148 4.06 -14.25 20.82
CA ARG A 148 2.92 -14.11 21.73
C ARG A 148 1.57 -14.24 21.04
N GLY A 149 1.56 -14.29 19.70
CA GLY A 149 0.34 -14.23 18.90
C GLY A 149 -0.29 -12.83 18.90
N LEU A 150 -1.46 -12.72 18.28
CA LEU A 150 -2.24 -11.50 18.27
C LEU A 150 -2.81 -11.22 19.67
N ASN A 151 -2.56 -10.03 20.17
CA ASN A 151 -3.11 -9.58 21.46
C ASN A 151 -4.64 -9.75 21.46
N GLU A 152 -5.19 -10.31 22.53
CA GLU A 152 -6.64 -10.56 22.69
C GLU A 152 -7.48 -9.29 22.52
N LEU A 153 -6.98 -8.15 22.98
CA LEU A 153 -7.64 -6.83 22.81
C LEU A 153 -7.73 -6.39 21.35
N LEU A 154 -6.89 -6.95 20.45
CA LEU A 154 -6.92 -6.69 19.01
C LEU A 154 -7.79 -7.69 18.24
N GLN A 155 -8.34 -8.71 18.90
CA GLN A 155 -9.21 -9.72 18.28
C GLN A 155 -10.65 -9.20 18.19
N THR A 156 -10.84 -8.09 17.49
CA THR A 156 -12.12 -7.41 17.27
C THR A 156 -12.39 -7.20 15.79
N ASP A 157 -13.65 -7.06 15.41
CA ASP A 157 -14.01 -6.77 14.02
C ASP A 157 -13.52 -5.37 13.60
N LEU A 158 -13.35 -4.45 14.55
CA LEU A 158 -12.76 -3.15 14.29
C LEU A 158 -11.30 -3.27 13.82
N MET A 159 -10.52 -4.19 14.39
CA MET A 159 -9.15 -4.45 13.94
C MET A 159 -9.10 -4.94 12.48
N VAL A 160 -10.16 -5.61 12.01
CA VAL A 160 -10.24 -6.07 10.61
C VAL A 160 -10.52 -4.92 9.66
N ILE A 161 -11.36 -3.96 10.04
CA ILE A 161 -11.94 -2.95 9.14
C ILE A 161 -11.26 -1.60 9.26
N HIS A 162 -11.01 -1.12 10.50
CA HIS A 162 -10.52 0.24 10.75
C HIS A 162 -9.14 0.53 10.14
N PRO A 163 -8.06 -0.28 10.33
CA PRO A 163 -6.76 0.02 9.77
C PRO A 163 -6.75 0.08 8.24
N PRO A 164 -7.38 -0.85 7.49
CA PRO A 164 -7.49 -0.71 6.03
C PRO A 164 -8.14 0.58 5.57
N LEU A 165 -9.19 1.05 6.25
CA LEU A 165 -9.84 2.33 5.92
C LEU A 165 -8.94 3.53 6.19
N ILE A 166 -8.21 3.53 7.32
CA ILE A 166 -7.28 4.62 7.64
C ILE A 166 -6.14 4.70 6.62
N PHE A 167 -5.53 3.58 6.23
CA PHE A 167 -4.47 3.59 5.23
C PHE A 167 -4.98 3.92 3.82
N LEU A 168 -6.23 3.58 3.50
CA LEU A 168 -6.90 4.07 2.30
C LEU A 168 -7.08 5.60 2.35
N ALA A 169 -7.52 6.15 3.48
CA ALA A 169 -7.64 7.60 3.67
C ALA A 169 -6.29 8.32 3.50
N TYR A 170 -5.21 7.78 4.11
CA TYR A 170 -3.85 8.31 3.93
C TYR A 170 -3.39 8.25 2.46
N SER A 171 -3.78 7.21 1.73
CA SER A 171 -3.49 7.12 0.30
C SER A 171 -4.20 8.22 -0.51
N PHE A 172 -5.46 8.53 -0.19
CA PHE A 172 -6.15 9.68 -0.77
C PHE A 172 -5.46 11.01 -0.45
N CYS A 173 -4.95 11.18 0.78
CA CYS A 173 -4.19 12.38 1.15
C CYS A 173 -2.93 12.53 0.28
N LEU A 174 -2.14 11.46 0.09
CA LEU A 174 -0.95 11.52 -0.75
C LEU A 174 -1.28 11.74 -2.23
N HIS A 175 -2.37 11.16 -2.74
CA HIS A 175 -2.84 11.44 -4.10
C HIS A 175 -3.28 12.89 -4.25
N SER A 176 -3.99 13.44 -3.27
CA SER A 176 -4.40 14.85 -3.25
C SER A 176 -3.18 15.79 -3.19
N ALA A 177 -2.17 15.44 -2.38
CA ALA A 177 -0.91 16.16 -2.33
C ALA A 177 -0.19 16.14 -3.70
N ALA A 178 -0.18 14.99 -4.39
CA ALA A 178 0.41 14.89 -5.73
C ALA A 178 -0.34 15.76 -6.75
N VAL A 179 -1.68 15.81 -6.70
CA VAL A 179 -2.50 16.70 -7.54
C VAL A 179 -2.18 18.16 -7.24
N ALA A 180 -2.12 18.55 -5.97
CA ALA A 180 -1.81 19.93 -5.57
C ALA A 180 -0.40 20.34 -6.03
N LEU A 181 0.62 19.55 -5.70
CA LEU A 181 2.02 19.84 -6.02
C LEU A 181 2.27 19.90 -7.52
N SER A 182 1.72 18.95 -8.30
CA SER A 182 1.87 18.97 -9.76
C SER A 182 1.19 20.18 -10.39
N SER A 183 0.07 20.64 -9.82
CA SER A 183 -0.71 21.78 -10.35
C SER A 183 -0.11 23.14 -9.97
N MET A 184 0.85 23.22 -9.04
CA MET A 184 1.50 24.49 -8.67
C MET A 184 2.27 25.15 -9.82
N PHE A 185 2.67 24.38 -10.81
CA PHE A 185 3.43 24.84 -11.97
C PHE A 185 2.55 25.09 -13.20
N GLU A 186 1.24 24.98 -13.06
CA GLU A 186 0.27 25.12 -14.13
C GLU A 186 -0.63 26.34 -13.91
N SER A 187 -0.80 27.15 -14.95
CA SER A 187 -1.68 28.33 -14.92
C SER A 187 -3.15 28.01 -15.18
N SER A 188 -3.59 26.75 -15.00
CA SER A 188 -4.90 26.29 -15.43
C SER A 188 -6.01 26.50 -14.41
N SER A 189 -7.23 26.77 -14.91
CA SER A 189 -8.44 26.94 -14.12
C SER A 189 -9.02 25.65 -13.52
N GLY A 190 -8.48 24.48 -13.86
CA GLY A 190 -9.03 23.16 -13.52
C GLY A 190 -8.59 22.55 -12.17
N ILE A 191 -7.73 23.23 -11.40
CA ILE A 191 -7.14 22.69 -10.16
C ILE A 191 -8.21 22.27 -9.16
N LYS A 192 -9.26 23.09 -8.99
CA LYS A 192 -10.35 22.81 -8.06
C LYS A 192 -11.02 21.45 -8.36
N ASP A 193 -11.36 21.19 -9.60
CA ASP A 193 -12.08 19.97 -9.99
C ASP A 193 -11.18 18.74 -9.82
N ARG A 194 -9.89 18.86 -10.17
CA ARG A 194 -8.91 17.79 -9.95
C ARG A 194 -8.72 17.47 -8.47
N MET A 195 -8.59 18.50 -7.63
CA MET A 195 -8.51 18.33 -6.17
C MET A 195 -9.75 17.65 -5.62
N LEU A 196 -10.95 18.07 -6.03
CA LEU A 196 -12.20 17.49 -5.56
C LEU A 196 -12.36 16.01 -5.95
N THR A 197 -11.75 15.57 -7.04
CA THR A 197 -11.75 14.15 -7.48
C THR A 197 -11.08 13.24 -6.45
N THR A 198 -10.06 13.71 -5.76
CA THR A 198 -9.31 12.91 -4.76
C THR A 198 -9.72 13.25 -3.32
N VAL A 199 -9.99 14.52 -3.01
CA VAL A 199 -10.31 14.98 -1.65
C VAL A 199 -11.67 14.48 -1.18
N ARG A 200 -12.72 14.52 -2.03
CA ARG A 200 -14.06 14.08 -1.62
C ARG A 200 -14.12 12.62 -1.18
N PRO A 201 -13.68 11.64 -1.98
CA PRO A 201 -13.67 10.27 -1.53
C PRO A 201 -12.69 10.05 -0.35
N GLY A 202 -11.57 10.78 -0.32
CA GLY A 202 -10.63 10.72 0.80
C GLY A 202 -11.26 11.18 2.12
N LEU A 203 -11.99 12.30 2.11
CA LEU A 203 -12.70 12.82 3.28
C LEU A 203 -13.78 11.83 3.75
N PHE A 204 -14.55 11.26 2.82
CA PHE A 204 -15.56 10.26 3.15
C PHE A 204 -14.95 9.04 3.86
N VAL A 205 -13.89 8.47 3.28
CA VAL A 205 -13.20 7.30 3.86
C VAL A 205 -12.55 7.65 5.20
N ALA A 206 -11.95 8.85 5.33
CA ALA A 206 -11.35 9.31 6.59
C ALA A 206 -12.42 9.46 7.68
N THR A 207 -13.57 10.03 7.36
CA THR A 207 -14.69 10.18 8.31
C THR A 207 -15.19 8.82 8.78
N LEU A 208 -15.37 7.86 7.87
CA LEU A 208 -15.75 6.50 8.24
C LEU A 208 -14.67 5.81 9.09
N GLY A 209 -13.40 5.93 8.69
CA GLY A 209 -12.29 5.31 9.41
C GLY A 209 -12.17 5.86 10.83
N ILE A 210 -12.18 7.18 11.00
CA ILE A 210 -12.08 7.83 12.32
C ILE A 210 -13.32 7.50 13.17
N GLY A 211 -14.52 7.56 12.59
CA GLY A 211 -15.76 7.26 13.32
C GLY A 211 -15.88 5.81 13.78
N LEU A 212 -15.20 4.87 13.14
CA LEU A 212 -15.13 3.47 13.58
C LEU A 212 -14.05 3.22 14.65
N GLY A 213 -13.07 4.09 14.77
CA GLY A 213 -11.93 3.91 15.69
C GLY A 213 -12.00 4.76 16.96
N GLY A 214 -13.02 5.63 17.10
CA GLY A 214 -13.22 6.57 18.21
C GLY A 214 -14.10 6.06 19.33
#